data_5718097ab15921194cfa1ca3616e7203
#
_entry.id   5718097ab15921194cfa1ca3616e7203
#
_cell.length_a   1.000
_cell.length_b   1.000
_cell.length_c   1.000
_cell.angle_alpha   90.00
_cell.angle_beta   90.00
_cell.angle_gamma   90.00
#
_symmetry.space_group_name_H-M   'P 1'
#
loop_
_entity.id
_entity.type
_entity.pdbx_description
1 polymer ?
#
loop_
_entity_poly.entity_id
_entity_poly.type
_entity_poly.pdbx_seq_one_letter_code
_entity_poly.pdbx_strand_id
1 'polypeptide(L)'
;EHVFGYPGGAIMPIYDALYDSDVEHFLCRHEQGAAFSAVGYARASGKVGVCLATSGPGATNLITGLADALADSIPIVAITGQVATASMGSDAFQEIDIFGLSLACTKHSFQVTDINDLAQVLHQAFAIALEGRQGPVLVDIPKDIQLAEVKGSLNKLVKLKNKVKLPPANVGSAIALLNQAKQPILYVGGGVGMANAIDELRDFAQITGVPSVSTLKGLGAVDPQDRNYLGMLGMHGTKAANLAVQECDLLIAVGARFDDRVTGKLNEFAPNAKVIHFDIDTAEINKRRVADAAILGDLKVNLPALAIPLSIAPWQEKCQRMKAEFCWDYNHPGESIFAPAVLKEISDNMPANTCVTTDVGQHQMWAAQHMLFDDPSNFLTSGGMGTMGFGVPAAVGAQVSRPTDCIIAVSGDGSFMMNVQELSTIKRFQLPVKIVLIDNAKLGMVRQWQDLFFNGRLSETDLADNPDFVMLANAFDIKAKLITDKSQVSSAIEEMLEHDGPYLLQVKIDAQDNVWPLVPPNTANDKMMEST
;
A
#
# COMPACT_ATOMS: atom_id res chain seq x y z
N GLU A 1 -13.19 17.28 2.36
CA GLU A 1 -14.19 17.04 1.31
C GLU A 1 -14.94 15.72 1.56
N HIS A 2 -14.23 14.60 1.82
CA HIS A 2 -14.79 13.26 2.00
C HIS A 2 -14.34 12.64 3.31
N VAL A 3 -15.24 11.94 4.01
CA VAL A 3 -14.94 11.19 5.22
C VAL A 3 -15.60 9.82 5.18
N PHE A 4 -14.95 8.82 5.76
CA PHE A 4 -15.42 7.45 5.82
C PHE A 4 -15.76 7.08 7.27
N GLY A 5 -16.85 6.37 7.54
CA GLY A 5 -17.14 6.07 8.93
C GLY A 5 -18.39 5.27 9.17
N TYR A 6 -18.62 5.00 10.44
CA TYR A 6 -19.82 4.34 10.94
C TYR A 6 -20.36 5.09 12.17
N PRO A 7 -21.65 5.49 12.20
CA PRO A 7 -22.22 6.27 13.32
C PRO A 7 -22.38 5.43 14.57
N GLY A 8 -22.43 6.13 15.72
CA GLY A 8 -22.71 5.53 17.01
C GLY A 8 -22.96 6.56 18.11
N GLY A 9 -23.31 6.13 19.31
CA GLY A 9 -23.82 7.00 20.37
C GLY A 9 -22.89 8.12 20.81
N ALA A 10 -21.58 7.86 20.88
CA ALA A 10 -20.61 8.84 21.38
C ALA A 10 -20.07 9.81 20.31
N ILE A 11 -20.34 9.55 19.01
CA ILE A 11 -19.94 10.44 17.92
C ILE A 11 -21.13 11.13 17.25
N MET A 12 -22.32 10.92 17.78
CA MET A 12 -23.56 11.42 17.18
C MET A 12 -23.59 12.95 16.96
N PRO A 13 -23.07 13.81 17.87
CA PRO A 13 -23.05 15.24 17.62
C PRO A 13 -22.21 15.65 16.42
N ILE A 14 -21.11 14.93 16.12
CA ILE A 14 -20.32 15.16 14.90
C ILE A 14 -21.14 14.78 13.67
N TYR A 15 -21.87 13.66 13.69
CA TYR A 15 -22.75 13.26 12.59
C TYR A 15 -23.92 14.23 12.38
N ASP A 16 -24.46 14.82 13.45
CA ASP A 16 -25.48 15.86 13.37
C ASP A 16 -24.92 17.11 12.63
N ALA A 17 -23.71 17.54 13.02
CA ALA A 17 -23.04 18.66 12.35
C ALA A 17 -22.67 18.36 10.88
N LEU A 18 -22.36 17.12 10.52
CA LEU A 18 -22.08 16.71 9.15
C LEU A 18 -23.33 16.83 8.25
N TYR A 19 -24.54 16.69 8.81
CA TYR A 19 -25.80 16.75 8.04
C TYR A 19 -25.97 18.08 7.30
N ASP A 20 -25.56 19.18 7.90
CA ASP A 20 -25.67 20.54 7.34
C ASP A 20 -24.34 21.04 6.73
N SER A 21 -23.35 20.16 6.58
CA SER A 21 -22.02 20.52 6.06
C SER A 21 -21.83 20.15 4.59
N ASP A 22 -20.82 20.76 3.93
CA ASP A 22 -20.38 20.40 2.58
C ASP A 22 -19.45 19.17 2.58
N VAL A 23 -19.24 18.51 3.73
CA VAL A 23 -18.40 17.31 3.86
C VAL A 23 -19.23 16.08 3.51
N GLU A 24 -18.85 15.38 2.46
CA GLU A 24 -19.51 14.16 2.04
C GLU A 24 -19.07 12.96 2.90
N HIS A 25 -20.05 12.27 3.50
CA HIS A 25 -19.81 11.10 4.35
C HIS A 25 -20.14 9.80 3.60
N PHE A 26 -19.15 8.90 3.56
CA PHE A 26 -19.30 7.54 3.00
C PHE A 26 -19.51 6.55 4.14
N LEU A 27 -20.72 5.99 4.20
CA LEU A 27 -21.07 5.00 5.21
C LEU A 27 -20.44 3.65 4.85
N CYS A 28 -19.35 3.30 5.52
CA CYS A 28 -18.78 1.96 5.51
C CYS A 28 -19.61 1.00 6.38
N ARG A 29 -19.33 -0.30 6.34
CA ARG A 29 -20.08 -1.30 7.11
C ARG A 29 -19.30 -1.87 8.29
N HIS A 30 -18.06 -1.45 8.40
CA HIS A 30 -17.18 -1.75 9.52
C HIS A 30 -16.13 -0.64 9.64
N GLU A 31 -15.71 -0.28 10.84
CA GLU A 31 -14.75 0.80 11.05
C GLU A 31 -13.36 0.47 10.50
N GLN A 32 -12.95 -0.79 10.50
CA GLN A 32 -11.74 -1.23 9.80
C GLN A 32 -11.83 -0.93 8.30
N GLY A 33 -12.99 -1.21 7.66
CA GLY A 33 -13.28 -0.84 6.28
C GLY A 33 -13.22 0.68 6.06
N ALA A 34 -13.73 1.47 7.01
CA ALA A 34 -13.64 2.93 6.95
C ALA A 34 -12.19 3.43 7.00
N ALA A 35 -11.35 2.86 7.87
CA ALA A 35 -9.93 3.20 7.94
C ALA A 35 -9.19 2.81 6.64
N PHE A 36 -9.45 1.63 6.06
CA PHE A 36 -8.85 1.23 4.79
C PHE A 36 -9.36 2.07 3.61
N SER A 37 -10.62 2.50 3.63
CA SER A 37 -11.13 3.45 2.63
C SER A 37 -10.41 4.81 2.75
N ALA A 38 -10.17 5.30 3.96
CA ALA A 38 -9.37 6.51 4.17
C ALA A 38 -7.93 6.34 3.68
N VAL A 39 -7.30 5.16 3.90
CA VAL A 39 -5.97 4.82 3.35
C VAL A 39 -5.99 4.79 1.83
N GLY A 40 -6.97 4.13 1.21
CA GLY A 40 -7.13 4.08 -0.24
C GLY A 40 -7.30 5.48 -0.84
N TYR A 41 -8.16 6.30 -0.23
CA TYR A 41 -8.34 7.71 -0.60
C TYR A 41 -7.04 8.51 -0.52
N ALA A 42 -6.31 8.38 0.59
CA ALA A 42 -5.07 9.12 0.78
C ALA A 42 -4.00 8.78 -0.26
N ARG A 43 -3.84 7.49 -0.56
CA ARG A 43 -2.86 7.02 -1.54
C ARG A 43 -3.22 7.38 -2.97
N ALA A 44 -4.49 7.29 -3.32
CA ALA A 44 -4.95 7.57 -4.68
C ALA A 44 -5.03 9.08 -4.98
N SER A 45 -5.28 9.93 -3.96
CA SER A 45 -5.44 11.39 -4.12
C SER A 45 -4.20 12.20 -3.75
N GLY A 46 -3.27 11.66 -2.96
CA GLY A 46 -2.19 12.42 -2.33
C GLY A 46 -2.65 13.36 -1.19
N LYS A 47 -3.93 13.29 -0.79
CA LYS A 47 -4.51 14.09 0.32
C LYS A 47 -4.56 13.25 1.61
N VAL A 48 -4.83 13.90 2.74
CA VAL A 48 -5.07 13.18 4.01
C VAL A 48 -6.42 12.49 3.97
N GLY A 49 -6.45 11.18 4.23
CA GLY A 49 -7.69 10.44 4.42
C GLY A 49 -8.30 10.67 5.81
N VAL A 50 -9.62 10.67 5.92
CA VAL A 50 -10.29 10.88 7.21
C VAL A 50 -11.28 9.77 7.47
N CYS A 51 -11.24 9.18 8.68
CA CYS A 51 -12.22 8.21 9.12
C CYS A 51 -12.81 8.57 10.48
N LEU A 52 -14.08 8.19 10.70
CA LEU A 52 -14.87 8.50 11.89
C LEU A 52 -15.37 7.22 12.54
N ALA A 53 -15.27 7.13 13.85
CA ALA A 53 -15.84 6.02 14.63
C ALA A 53 -16.36 6.47 16.00
N THR A 54 -17.34 5.75 16.52
CA THR A 54 -17.81 5.95 17.90
C THR A 54 -16.79 5.41 18.92
N SER A 55 -17.04 5.62 20.20
CA SER A 55 -16.24 5.07 21.30
C SER A 55 -16.29 3.53 21.39
N GLY A 56 -15.51 2.98 22.30
CA GLY A 56 -15.49 1.54 22.59
C GLY A 56 -15.18 0.70 21.36
N PRO A 57 -16.09 -0.21 20.96
CA PRO A 57 -15.86 -1.13 19.84
C PRO A 57 -15.62 -0.41 18.51
N GLY A 58 -16.24 0.75 18.26
CA GLY A 58 -16.00 1.51 17.05
C GLY A 58 -14.57 2.02 16.96
N ALA A 59 -14.06 2.60 18.03
CA ALA A 59 -12.69 3.08 18.11
C ALA A 59 -11.66 1.95 18.04
N THR A 60 -11.88 0.82 18.73
CA THR A 60 -10.96 -0.32 18.71
C THR A 60 -10.88 -0.97 17.33
N ASN A 61 -11.97 -0.98 16.56
CA ASN A 61 -11.99 -1.51 15.20
C ASN A 61 -11.13 -0.69 14.21
N LEU A 62 -10.75 0.55 14.52
CA LEU A 62 -9.85 1.37 13.72
C LEU A 62 -8.37 0.95 13.87
N ILE A 63 -7.98 0.28 14.96
CA ILE A 63 -6.58 0.05 15.33
C ILE A 63 -5.80 -0.68 14.24
N THR A 64 -6.37 -1.71 13.63
CA THR A 64 -5.71 -2.43 12.52
C THR A 64 -5.44 -1.49 11.34
N GLY A 65 -6.41 -0.64 10.95
CA GLY A 65 -6.24 0.31 9.87
C GLY A 65 -5.21 1.42 10.18
N LEU A 66 -5.16 1.87 11.45
CA LEU A 66 -4.13 2.81 11.91
C LEU A 66 -2.73 2.18 11.87
N ALA A 67 -2.59 0.94 12.34
CA ALA A 67 -1.32 0.21 12.30
C ALA A 67 -0.84 -0.01 10.86
N ASP A 68 -1.74 -0.36 9.95
CA ASP A 68 -1.46 -0.49 8.52
C ASP A 68 -0.98 0.84 7.91
N ALA A 69 -1.71 1.93 8.18
CA ALA A 69 -1.33 3.27 7.73
C ALA A 69 0.04 3.71 8.27
N LEU A 70 0.36 3.41 9.54
CA LEU A 70 1.66 3.73 10.13
C LEU A 70 2.78 2.92 9.46
N ALA A 71 2.59 1.61 9.29
CA ALA A 71 3.58 0.72 8.68
C ALA A 71 3.91 1.13 7.24
N ASP A 72 2.89 1.59 6.51
CA ASP A 72 3.00 2.04 5.11
C ASP A 72 3.24 3.56 4.97
N SER A 73 3.32 4.29 6.08
CA SER A 73 3.56 5.76 6.09
C SER A 73 2.48 6.55 5.36
N ILE A 74 1.20 6.22 5.57
CA ILE A 74 0.06 6.85 4.89
C ILE A 74 -0.60 7.88 5.81
N PRO A 75 -0.81 9.12 5.35
CA PRO A 75 -1.40 10.18 6.16
C PRO A 75 -2.91 10.00 6.26
N ILE A 76 -3.40 9.61 7.43
CA ILE A 76 -4.82 9.61 7.76
C ILE A 76 -5.07 10.30 9.09
N VAL A 77 -6.24 10.89 9.25
CA VAL A 77 -6.75 11.42 10.52
C VAL A 77 -7.97 10.61 10.91
N ALA A 78 -7.86 9.88 12.02
CA ALA A 78 -8.96 9.15 12.61
C ALA A 78 -9.59 10.00 13.72
N ILE A 79 -10.89 10.23 13.66
CA ILE A 79 -11.64 10.98 14.68
C ILE A 79 -12.55 10.00 15.40
N THR A 80 -12.37 9.88 16.72
CA THR A 80 -13.18 9.01 17.56
C THR A 80 -14.05 9.82 18.52
N GLY A 81 -15.27 9.36 18.72
CA GLY A 81 -16.06 9.81 19.86
C GLY A 81 -15.60 9.11 21.14
N GLN A 82 -15.77 9.76 22.27
CA GLN A 82 -15.50 9.20 23.59
C GLN A 82 -16.72 9.43 24.53
N VAL A 83 -16.80 8.66 25.59
CA VAL A 83 -17.76 8.94 26.68
C VAL A 83 -17.54 10.36 27.22
N ALA A 84 -18.54 10.93 27.87
CA ALA A 84 -18.40 12.26 28.48
C ALA A 84 -17.22 12.30 29.48
N THR A 85 -16.52 13.42 29.55
CA THR A 85 -15.33 13.60 30.42
C THR A 85 -15.54 13.17 31.85
N ALA A 86 -16.72 13.43 32.43
CA ALA A 86 -17.08 13.04 33.80
C ALA A 86 -17.22 11.51 33.98
N SER A 87 -17.34 10.74 32.87
CA SER A 87 -17.49 9.28 32.91
C SER A 87 -16.20 8.56 32.57
N MET A 88 -15.16 9.25 32.14
CA MET A 88 -13.87 8.66 31.82
C MET A 88 -13.17 8.10 33.04
N GLY A 89 -12.63 6.89 32.96
CA GLY A 89 -12.00 6.18 34.07
C GLY A 89 -12.98 5.52 35.03
N SER A 90 -14.27 5.42 34.67
CA SER A 90 -15.31 4.83 35.52
C SER A 90 -15.86 3.49 35.00
N ASP A 91 -15.24 2.91 33.99
CA ASP A 91 -15.75 1.71 33.28
C ASP A 91 -17.16 1.94 32.70
N ALA A 92 -17.40 3.14 32.18
CA ALA A 92 -18.68 3.51 31.58
C ALA A 92 -18.97 2.67 30.33
N PHE A 93 -20.25 2.53 29.97
CA PHE A 93 -20.66 1.80 28.78
C PHE A 93 -19.96 2.33 27.51
N GLN A 94 -19.29 1.45 26.79
CA GLN A 94 -18.47 1.76 25.60
C GLN A 94 -17.29 2.71 25.85
N GLU A 95 -16.82 2.80 27.07
CA GLU A 95 -15.56 3.46 27.36
C GLU A 95 -14.37 2.57 26.95
N ILE A 96 -13.33 3.16 26.40
CA ILE A 96 -12.02 2.55 26.17
C ILE A 96 -10.95 3.65 26.16
N ASP A 97 -9.79 3.36 26.69
CA ASP A 97 -8.59 4.21 26.51
C ASP A 97 -8.03 4.06 25.11
N ILE A 98 -8.71 4.67 24.14
CA ILE A 98 -8.27 4.64 22.74
C ILE A 98 -6.99 5.46 22.55
N PHE A 99 -6.74 6.47 23.38
CA PHE A 99 -5.49 7.22 23.37
C PHE A 99 -4.31 6.28 23.66
N GLY A 100 -4.36 5.51 24.73
CA GLY A 100 -3.35 4.52 25.08
C GLY A 100 -3.18 3.43 24.04
N LEU A 101 -4.28 2.89 23.50
CA LEU A 101 -4.24 1.86 22.46
C LEU A 101 -3.59 2.35 21.15
N SER A 102 -3.81 3.60 20.78
CA SER A 102 -3.33 4.16 19.51
C SER A 102 -1.86 4.60 19.54
N LEU A 103 -1.22 4.74 20.70
CA LEU A 103 0.15 5.21 20.82
C LEU A 103 1.17 4.41 19.97
N ALA A 104 0.99 3.09 19.86
CA ALA A 104 1.86 2.23 19.07
C ALA A 104 1.50 2.19 17.57
N CYS A 105 0.34 2.74 17.20
CA CYS A 105 -0.25 2.63 15.87
C CYS A 105 -0.37 3.97 15.13
N THR A 106 0.07 5.07 15.76
CA THR A 106 -0.06 6.43 15.22
C THR A 106 1.24 7.21 15.34
N LYS A 107 1.37 8.27 14.54
CA LYS A 107 2.42 9.28 14.74
C LYS A 107 2.15 10.13 15.98
N HIS A 108 0.89 10.40 16.23
CA HIS A 108 0.43 11.19 17.37
C HIS A 108 -1.04 10.90 17.66
N SER A 109 -1.42 11.04 18.92
CA SER A 109 -2.80 10.94 19.34
C SER A 109 -3.16 12.13 20.23
N PHE A 110 -4.34 12.69 19.99
CA PHE A 110 -4.89 13.78 20.79
C PHE A 110 -6.12 13.30 21.53
N GLN A 111 -6.30 13.75 22.78
CA GLN A 111 -7.55 13.71 23.51
C GLN A 111 -7.98 15.15 23.78
N VAL A 112 -9.11 15.56 23.20
CA VAL A 112 -9.60 16.94 23.31
C VAL A 112 -10.36 17.10 24.63
N THR A 113 -9.91 18.00 25.49
CA THR A 113 -10.52 18.27 26.79
C THR A 113 -11.17 19.64 26.90
N ASP A 114 -10.96 20.54 25.95
CA ASP A 114 -11.60 21.85 25.84
C ASP A 114 -12.04 22.10 24.37
N ILE A 115 -13.30 22.50 24.22
CA ILE A 115 -13.86 22.81 22.89
C ILE A 115 -13.10 23.94 22.19
N ASN A 116 -12.53 24.89 22.92
CA ASN A 116 -11.80 26.01 22.36
C ASN A 116 -10.50 25.58 21.67
N ASP A 117 -9.95 24.40 22.01
CA ASP A 117 -8.74 23.82 21.42
C ASP A 117 -9.04 22.98 20.19
N LEU A 118 -10.29 22.52 19.99
CA LEU A 118 -10.65 21.55 18.95
C LEU A 118 -10.17 21.96 17.55
N ALA A 119 -10.42 23.20 17.15
CA ALA A 119 -10.02 23.67 15.81
C ALA A 119 -8.49 23.65 15.63
N GLN A 120 -7.73 24.02 16.66
CA GLN A 120 -6.27 23.99 16.64
C GLN A 120 -5.74 22.56 16.65
N VAL A 121 -6.35 21.65 17.43
CA VAL A 121 -5.99 20.23 17.49
C VAL A 121 -6.22 19.57 16.11
N LEU A 122 -7.36 19.79 15.48
CA LEU A 122 -7.62 19.28 14.12
C LEU A 122 -6.59 19.81 13.14
N HIS A 123 -6.31 21.12 13.15
CA HIS A 123 -5.27 21.70 12.27
C HIS A 123 -3.89 21.05 12.50
N GLN A 124 -3.51 20.81 13.76
CA GLN A 124 -2.26 20.12 14.09
C GLN A 124 -2.27 18.66 13.64
N ALA A 125 -3.38 17.94 13.80
CA ALA A 125 -3.51 16.55 13.39
C ALA A 125 -3.23 16.36 11.88
N PHE A 126 -3.84 17.20 11.04
CA PHE A 126 -3.58 17.18 9.59
C PHE A 126 -2.13 17.53 9.24
N ALA A 127 -1.55 18.50 9.92
CA ALA A 127 -0.16 18.89 9.66
C ALA A 127 0.83 17.79 10.10
N ILE A 128 0.63 17.19 11.28
CA ILE A 128 1.47 16.10 11.79
C ILE A 128 1.37 14.88 10.86
N ALA A 129 0.16 14.56 10.36
CA ALA A 129 -0.01 13.46 9.42
C ALA A 129 0.86 13.59 8.17
N LEU A 130 1.07 14.82 7.68
CA LEU A 130 1.85 15.12 6.47
C LEU A 130 3.33 15.44 6.72
N GLU A 131 3.72 15.80 7.95
CA GLU A 131 5.08 16.27 8.24
C GLU A 131 6.10 15.13 8.21
N GLY A 132 7.25 15.34 7.53
CA GLY A 132 8.36 14.39 7.46
C GLY A 132 7.92 13.05 6.87
N ARG A 133 8.22 11.93 7.56
CA ARG A 133 7.62 10.64 7.23
C ARG A 133 6.13 10.70 7.59
N GLN A 134 5.28 10.59 6.58
CA GLN A 134 3.82 10.66 6.74
C GLN A 134 3.28 9.50 7.62
N GLY A 135 2.06 9.64 8.14
CA GLY A 135 1.43 8.60 8.93
C GLY A 135 0.14 9.04 9.64
N PRO A 136 -0.53 8.11 10.32
CA PRO A 136 -1.83 8.34 10.94
C PRO A 136 -1.74 9.18 12.21
N VAL A 137 -2.80 9.95 12.45
CA VAL A 137 -3.03 10.70 13.70
C VAL A 137 -4.44 10.40 14.17
N LEU A 138 -4.61 10.20 15.50
CA LEU A 138 -5.91 10.01 16.13
C LEU A 138 -6.31 11.27 16.90
N VAL A 139 -7.59 11.63 16.80
CA VAL A 139 -8.21 12.71 17.60
C VAL A 139 -9.43 12.15 18.31
N ASP A 140 -9.33 11.98 19.62
CA ASP A 140 -10.40 11.47 20.49
C ASP A 140 -11.17 12.64 21.12
N ILE A 141 -12.50 12.67 20.92
CA ILE A 141 -13.32 13.81 21.31
C ILE A 141 -14.46 13.35 22.21
N PRO A 142 -14.42 13.64 23.54
CA PRO A 142 -15.50 13.33 24.47
C PRO A 142 -16.84 13.97 24.05
N LYS A 143 -17.94 13.26 24.32
CA LYS A 143 -19.28 13.64 23.88
C LYS A 143 -19.73 15.01 24.40
N ASP A 144 -19.40 15.34 25.64
CA ASP A 144 -19.70 16.65 26.25
C ASP A 144 -18.90 17.79 25.60
N ILE A 145 -17.68 17.52 25.14
CA ILE A 145 -16.87 18.45 24.34
C ILE A 145 -17.49 18.67 22.96
N GLN A 146 -17.99 17.61 22.31
CA GLN A 146 -18.68 17.74 21.01
C GLN A 146 -19.95 18.60 21.09
N LEU A 147 -20.60 18.62 22.26
CA LEU A 147 -21.84 19.40 22.53
C LEU A 147 -21.57 20.80 23.09
N ALA A 148 -20.34 21.09 23.48
CA ALA A 148 -20.00 22.36 24.10
C ALA A 148 -20.00 23.51 23.09
N GLU A 149 -20.43 24.69 23.56
CA GLU A 149 -20.37 25.92 22.76
C GLU A 149 -19.00 26.59 22.86
N VAL A 150 -18.47 27.03 21.71
CA VAL A 150 -17.23 27.80 21.65
C VAL A 150 -17.45 29.18 22.30
N LYS A 151 -16.69 29.49 23.34
CA LYS A 151 -16.78 30.79 24.03
C LYS A 151 -15.86 31.79 23.32
N GLY A 152 -16.47 32.72 22.58
CA GLY A 152 -15.75 33.79 21.88
C GLY A 152 -15.54 33.52 20.37
N SER A 153 -14.62 34.22 19.75
CA SER A 153 -14.22 33.97 18.37
C SER A 153 -13.22 32.81 18.32
N LEU A 154 -13.37 31.92 17.32
CA LEU A 154 -12.33 30.93 17.03
C LEU A 154 -10.98 31.65 16.88
N ASN A 155 -10.00 31.23 17.68
CA ASN A 155 -8.65 31.74 17.59
C ASN A 155 -8.16 31.56 16.14
N LYS A 156 -7.46 32.57 15.59
CA LYS A 156 -6.78 32.37 14.30
C LYS A 156 -5.87 31.18 14.43
N LEU A 157 -6.08 30.18 13.56
CA LEU A 157 -5.22 29.01 13.50
C LEU A 157 -3.75 29.45 13.46
N VAL A 158 -2.97 28.97 14.41
CA VAL A 158 -1.53 29.27 14.44
C VAL A 158 -0.92 28.57 13.21
N LYS A 159 -0.33 29.36 12.32
CA LYS A 159 0.45 28.79 11.21
C LYS A 159 1.54 27.89 11.79
N LEU A 160 1.44 26.61 11.52
CA LEU A 160 2.48 25.67 11.93
C LEU A 160 3.78 26.10 11.23
N LYS A 161 4.84 26.21 12.00
CA LYS A 161 6.15 26.57 11.45
C LYS A 161 6.56 25.48 10.46
N ASN A 162 6.63 25.84 9.20
CA ASN A 162 7.03 24.94 8.14
C ASN A 162 8.42 24.36 8.38
N LYS A 163 8.51 23.06 8.18
CA LYS A 163 9.66 22.22 7.83
C LYS A 163 10.92 22.44 8.68
N VAL A 164 11.27 21.45 9.44
CA VAL A 164 12.66 21.25 9.88
C VAL A 164 13.52 21.36 8.62
N LYS A 165 14.33 22.44 8.51
CA LYS A 165 15.37 22.50 7.49
C LYS A 165 16.38 21.44 7.83
N LEU A 166 16.34 20.33 7.09
CA LEU A 166 17.38 19.33 7.19
C LEU A 166 18.70 19.97 6.75
N PRO A 167 19.83 19.61 7.38
CA PRO A 167 21.13 20.09 6.95
C PRO A 167 21.36 19.71 5.49
N PRO A 168 22.10 20.52 4.71
CA PRO A 168 22.44 20.17 3.33
C PRO A 168 23.09 18.79 3.31
N ALA A 169 22.61 17.91 2.44
CA ALA A 169 23.14 16.57 2.28
C ALA A 169 24.63 16.61 1.92
N ASN A 170 25.41 15.68 2.43
CA ASN A 170 26.84 15.55 2.05
C ASN A 170 26.94 14.90 0.66
N VAL A 171 26.64 15.69 -0.37
CA VAL A 171 26.60 15.28 -1.77
C VAL A 171 27.98 14.82 -2.27
N GLY A 172 29.07 15.38 -1.73
CA GLY A 172 30.42 15.11 -2.20
C GLY A 172 30.86 13.64 -2.06
N SER A 173 30.53 13.00 -0.92
CA SER A 173 30.83 11.57 -0.72
C SER A 173 30.03 10.68 -1.66
N ALA A 174 28.77 11.00 -1.88
CA ALA A 174 27.92 10.26 -2.81
C ALA A 174 28.41 10.36 -4.26
N ILE A 175 28.79 11.56 -4.73
CA ILE A 175 29.39 11.74 -6.06
C ILE A 175 30.68 10.92 -6.22
N ALA A 176 31.53 10.87 -5.17
CA ALA A 176 32.75 10.08 -5.21
C ALA A 176 32.45 8.57 -5.35
N LEU A 177 31.41 8.07 -4.67
CA LEU A 177 30.95 6.68 -4.79
C LEU A 177 30.39 6.39 -6.19
N LEU A 178 29.56 7.26 -6.72
CA LEU A 178 29.00 7.14 -8.07
C LEU A 178 30.10 7.05 -9.13
N ASN A 179 31.11 7.91 -9.07
CA ASN A 179 32.21 7.91 -10.03
C ASN A 179 33.12 6.65 -9.95
N GLN A 180 33.15 5.96 -8.81
CA GLN A 180 33.94 4.73 -8.63
C GLN A 180 33.17 3.47 -9.01
N ALA A 181 31.83 3.51 -8.99
CA ALA A 181 30.98 2.35 -9.21
C ALA A 181 31.14 1.77 -10.63
N LYS A 182 31.17 0.45 -10.71
CA LYS A 182 31.19 -0.32 -11.96
C LYS A 182 29.88 -1.08 -12.18
N GLN A 183 29.20 -1.44 -11.10
CA GLN A 183 27.99 -2.24 -11.06
C GLN A 183 26.93 -1.62 -10.13
N PRO A 184 26.59 -0.32 -10.32
CA PRO A 184 25.59 0.32 -9.45
C PRO A 184 24.18 -0.18 -9.74
N ILE A 185 23.34 -0.25 -8.69
CA ILE A 185 21.89 -0.53 -8.78
C ILE A 185 21.13 0.57 -8.04
N LEU A 186 20.07 1.06 -8.70
CA LEU A 186 19.09 1.97 -8.11
C LEU A 186 17.98 1.15 -7.45
N TYR A 187 17.91 1.21 -6.13
CA TYR A 187 16.94 0.49 -5.30
C TYR A 187 15.83 1.45 -4.86
N VAL A 188 14.66 1.35 -5.51
CA VAL A 188 13.57 2.31 -5.40
C VAL A 188 12.49 1.85 -4.43
N GLY A 189 12.24 2.62 -3.38
CA GLY A 189 11.19 2.37 -2.40
C GLY A 189 9.97 3.29 -2.52
N GLY A 190 8.98 3.06 -1.66
CA GLY A 190 7.74 3.83 -1.62
C GLY A 190 7.91 5.32 -1.29
N GLY A 191 9.05 5.70 -0.69
CA GLY A 191 9.35 7.09 -0.37
C GLY A 191 9.40 8.02 -1.59
N VAL A 192 9.64 7.50 -2.78
CA VAL A 192 9.62 8.28 -4.03
C VAL A 192 8.23 8.80 -4.35
N GLY A 193 7.23 7.91 -4.32
CA GLY A 193 5.82 8.31 -4.51
C GLY A 193 5.33 9.25 -3.41
N MET A 194 5.68 8.98 -2.15
CA MET A 194 5.31 9.83 -1.01
C MET A 194 5.93 11.23 -1.09
N ALA A 195 7.14 11.35 -1.64
CA ALA A 195 7.80 12.63 -1.90
C ALA A 195 7.27 13.33 -3.15
N ASN A 196 6.44 12.66 -3.95
CA ASN A 196 6.02 13.12 -5.28
C ASN A 196 7.24 13.50 -6.15
N ALA A 197 8.29 12.63 -6.14
CA ALA A 197 9.58 12.84 -6.78
C ALA A 197 9.83 11.83 -7.92
N ILE A 198 8.77 11.46 -8.63
CA ILE A 198 8.80 10.46 -9.71
C ILE A 198 9.61 10.99 -10.89
N ASP A 199 9.36 12.23 -11.30
CA ASP A 199 10.05 12.86 -12.42
C ASP A 199 11.55 12.99 -12.13
N GLU A 200 11.91 13.46 -10.94
CA GLU A 200 13.31 13.58 -10.52
C GLU A 200 14.02 12.22 -10.43
N LEU A 201 13.29 11.14 -10.05
CA LEU A 201 13.85 9.79 -10.05
C LEU A 201 14.09 9.29 -11.48
N ARG A 202 13.13 9.48 -12.38
CA ARG A 202 13.23 9.07 -13.79
C ARG A 202 14.34 9.83 -14.50
N ASP A 203 14.45 11.12 -14.29
CA ASP A 203 15.56 11.94 -14.80
C ASP A 203 16.91 11.45 -14.25
N PHE A 204 16.99 11.15 -12.95
CA PHE A 204 18.19 10.60 -12.33
C PHE A 204 18.56 9.25 -12.98
N ALA A 205 17.61 8.33 -13.15
CA ALA A 205 17.84 7.03 -13.77
C ALA A 205 18.30 7.18 -15.24
N GLN A 206 17.67 8.10 -15.99
CA GLN A 206 18.03 8.38 -17.38
C GLN A 206 19.43 8.98 -17.52
N ILE A 207 19.77 9.98 -16.72
CA ILE A 207 21.06 10.68 -16.79
C ILE A 207 22.20 9.76 -16.35
N THR A 208 22.02 9.02 -15.26
CA THR A 208 23.06 8.12 -14.74
C THR A 208 23.17 6.81 -15.54
N GLY A 209 22.08 6.37 -16.16
CA GLY A 209 21.96 5.08 -16.83
C GLY A 209 22.01 3.87 -15.89
N VAL A 210 21.84 4.07 -14.56
CA VAL A 210 21.92 2.99 -13.56
C VAL A 210 20.72 2.05 -13.70
N PRO A 211 20.96 0.71 -13.82
CA PRO A 211 19.87 -0.26 -13.77
C PRO A 211 19.10 -0.17 -12.46
N SER A 212 17.78 -0.32 -12.52
CA SER A 212 16.89 -0.07 -11.42
C SER A 212 16.04 -1.27 -11.04
N VAL A 213 15.72 -1.35 -9.75
CA VAL A 213 14.81 -2.32 -9.15
C VAL A 213 13.86 -1.59 -8.19
N SER A 214 12.66 -2.09 -8.01
CA SER A 214 11.71 -1.49 -7.07
C SER A 214 11.23 -2.46 -5.99
N THR A 215 10.92 -1.90 -4.82
CA THR A 215 10.16 -2.64 -3.81
C THR A 215 8.69 -2.76 -4.23
N LEU A 216 7.91 -3.59 -3.53
CA LEU A 216 6.46 -3.67 -3.68
C LEU A 216 5.79 -2.28 -3.63
N LYS A 217 6.25 -1.39 -2.75
CA LYS A 217 5.71 -0.03 -2.59
C LYS A 217 6.34 0.99 -3.56
N GLY A 218 7.39 0.61 -4.25
CA GLY A 218 8.07 1.43 -5.27
C GLY A 218 7.63 1.14 -6.70
N LEU A 219 6.71 0.17 -6.90
CA LEU A 219 6.14 -0.12 -8.21
C LEU A 219 5.47 1.14 -8.79
N GLY A 220 5.71 1.41 -10.07
CA GLY A 220 5.22 2.61 -10.76
C GLY A 220 6.12 3.84 -10.66
N ALA A 221 7.10 3.87 -9.74
CA ALA A 221 8.02 5.01 -9.66
C ALA A 221 9.03 5.04 -10.82
N VAL A 222 9.51 3.87 -11.24
CA VAL A 222 10.33 3.70 -12.45
C VAL A 222 9.41 3.44 -13.64
N ASP A 223 9.78 3.97 -14.80
CA ASP A 223 9.07 3.66 -16.05
C ASP A 223 9.15 2.13 -16.32
N PRO A 224 8.02 1.42 -16.37
CA PRO A 224 8.02 -0.02 -16.61
C PRO A 224 8.57 -0.40 -17.98
N GLN A 225 8.61 0.53 -18.93
CA GLN A 225 9.17 0.33 -20.28
C GLN A 225 10.67 0.62 -20.35
N ASP A 226 11.29 1.15 -19.30
CA ASP A 226 12.74 1.37 -19.29
C ASP A 226 13.47 0.01 -19.44
N ARG A 227 14.35 -0.06 -20.43
CA ARG A 227 15.17 -1.26 -20.68
C ARG A 227 16.07 -1.64 -19.51
N ASN A 228 16.43 -0.68 -18.66
CA ASN A 228 17.28 -0.85 -17.48
C ASN A 228 16.47 -1.15 -16.21
N TYR A 229 15.14 -1.14 -16.28
CA TYR A 229 14.30 -1.55 -15.17
C TYR A 229 14.18 -3.08 -15.12
N LEU A 230 14.61 -3.68 -14.01
CA LEU A 230 14.70 -5.14 -13.84
C LEU A 230 13.46 -5.74 -13.14
N GLY A 231 12.54 -4.89 -12.67
CA GLY A 231 11.33 -5.31 -11.98
C GLY A 231 11.41 -5.21 -10.46
N MET A 232 10.46 -5.86 -9.79
CA MET A 232 10.41 -5.91 -8.33
C MET A 232 11.53 -6.82 -7.80
N LEU A 233 12.14 -6.43 -6.65
CA LEU A 233 13.12 -7.26 -5.93
C LEU A 233 12.54 -7.80 -4.62
N GLY A 234 13.22 -8.77 -4.04
CA GLY A 234 12.91 -9.35 -2.73
C GLY A 234 12.30 -10.74 -2.81
N MET A 235 11.53 -11.13 -1.80
CA MET A 235 11.00 -12.49 -1.59
C MET A 235 10.34 -13.08 -2.83
N HIS A 236 9.50 -12.31 -3.51
CA HIS A 236 8.83 -12.68 -4.76
C HIS A 236 9.25 -11.76 -5.91
N GLY A 237 10.46 -11.20 -5.82
CA GLY A 237 11.03 -10.36 -6.86
C GLY A 237 11.39 -11.15 -8.12
N THR A 238 11.63 -10.43 -9.23
CA THR A 238 12.14 -11.06 -10.45
C THR A 238 13.54 -11.62 -10.21
N LYS A 239 13.86 -12.71 -10.90
CA LYS A 239 15.19 -13.32 -10.79
C LYS A 239 16.29 -12.35 -11.21
N ALA A 240 16.07 -11.59 -12.29
CA ALA A 240 17.01 -10.58 -12.76
C ALA A 240 17.28 -9.49 -11.71
N ALA A 241 16.23 -8.96 -11.03
CA ALA A 241 16.38 -7.95 -10.00
C ALA A 241 17.17 -8.47 -8.79
N ASN A 242 16.83 -9.67 -8.32
CA ASN A 242 17.48 -10.28 -7.17
C ASN A 242 18.97 -10.57 -7.44
N LEU A 243 19.31 -11.13 -8.60
CA LEU A 243 20.69 -11.41 -8.98
C LEU A 243 21.51 -10.11 -9.17
N ALA A 244 20.94 -9.10 -9.85
CA ALA A 244 21.63 -7.84 -10.06
C ALA A 244 21.96 -7.13 -8.76
N VAL A 245 21.03 -7.14 -7.79
CA VAL A 245 21.28 -6.58 -6.44
C VAL A 245 22.38 -7.34 -5.71
N GLN A 246 22.42 -8.66 -5.82
CA GLN A 246 23.45 -9.46 -5.15
C GLN A 246 24.87 -9.24 -5.73
N GLU A 247 24.98 -8.90 -7.01
CA GLU A 247 26.24 -8.67 -7.70
C GLU A 247 26.72 -7.20 -7.65
N CYS A 248 25.88 -6.26 -7.25
CA CYS A 248 26.21 -4.84 -7.33
C CYS A 248 27.36 -4.44 -6.40
N ASP A 249 28.13 -3.42 -6.82
CA ASP A 249 29.21 -2.79 -6.03
C ASP A 249 28.78 -1.48 -5.35
N LEU A 250 27.64 -0.91 -5.82
CA LEU A 250 27.03 0.26 -5.22
C LEU A 250 25.50 0.12 -5.24
N LEU A 251 24.88 0.20 -4.08
CA LEU A 251 23.44 0.20 -3.91
C LEU A 251 22.97 1.62 -3.59
N ILE A 252 22.16 2.19 -4.48
CA ILE A 252 21.58 3.53 -4.35
C ILE A 252 20.15 3.38 -3.87
N ALA A 253 19.95 3.39 -2.55
CA ALA A 253 18.63 3.25 -1.92
C ALA A 253 17.91 4.58 -1.87
N VAL A 254 16.77 4.70 -2.55
CA VAL A 254 15.98 5.92 -2.64
C VAL A 254 14.61 5.71 -2.01
N GLY A 255 14.37 6.32 -0.85
CA GLY A 255 13.13 6.20 -0.11
C GLY A 255 12.77 4.74 0.24
N ALA A 256 13.77 3.94 0.60
CA ALA A 256 13.66 2.51 0.91
C ALA A 256 14.26 2.19 2.27
N ARG A 257 13.55 1.42 3.10
CA ARG A 257 13.90 1.15 4.51
C ARG A 257 14.62 -0.17 4.78
N PHE A 258 15.07 -0.88 3.75
CA PHE A 258 15.70 -2.20 3.87
C PHE A 258 14.80 -3.22 4.60
N ASP A 259 13.58 -3.34 4.17
CA ASP A 259 12.57 -4.27 4.69
C ASP A 259 13.05 -5.73 4.60
N ASP A 260 12.66 -6.58 5.57
CA ASP A 260 13.08 -7.98 5.60
C ASP A 260 12.53 -8.81 4.43
N ARG A 261 11.36 -8.45 3.89
CA ARG A 261 10.80 -9.09 2.69
C ARG A 261 11.58 -8.77 1.42
N VAL A 262 12.35 -7.68 1.45
CA VAL A 262 13.25 -7.29 0.35
C VAL A 262 14.65 -7.83 0.54
N THR A 263 15.18 -7.75 1.75
CA THR A 263 16.61 -8.06 2.02
C THR A 263 16.87 -9.55 2.27
N GLY A 264 15.83 -10.32 2.58
CA GLY A 264 16.04 -11.69 3.05
C GLY A 264 17.02 -11.72 4.22
N LYS A 265 18.12 -12.45 4.08
CA LYS A 265 19.21 -12.48 5.08
C LYS A 265 20.10 -11.25 4.94
N LEU A 266 19.86 -10.26 5.80
CA LEU A 266 20.40 -8.91 5.70
C LEU A 266 21.93 -8.84 5.51
N ASN A 267 22.71 -9.70 6.20
CA ASN A 267 24.17 -9.72 6.08
C ASN A 267 24.68 -10.36 4.78
N GLU A 268 23.79 -11.00 4.01
CA GLU A 268 24.07 -11.56 2.70
C GLU A 268 23.41 -10.74 1.57
N PHE A 269 22.68 -9.67 1.90
CA PHE A 269 22.04 -8.79 0.93
C PHE A 269 23.03 -7.79 0.34
N ALA A 270 23.26 -7.83 -0.97
CA ALA A 270 24.24 -6.98 -1.68
C ALA A 270 25.58 -6.93 -0.92
N PRO A 271 26.25 -8.08 -0.68
CA PRO A 271 27.33 -8.18 0.32
C PRO A 271 28.56 -7.35 -0.04
N ASN A 272 28.78 -7.07 -1.32
CA ASN A 272 29.93 -6.32 -1.82
C ASN A 272 29.65 -4.84 -2.06
N ALA A 273 28.37 -4.41 -1.90
CA ALA A 273 27.97 -3.07 -2.25
C ALA A 273 28.26 -2.06 -1.13
N LYS A 274 28.79 -0.90 -1.51
CA LYS A 274 28.67 0.33 -0.76
C LYS A 274 27.24 0.84 -0.88
N VAL A 275 26.81 1.71 0.05
CA VAL A 275 25.41 2.18 0.11
C VAL A 275 25.34 3.70 0.11
N ILE A 276 24.62 4.25 -0.84
CA ILE A 276 24.07 5.61 -0.78
C ILE A 276 22.61 5.48 -0.33
N HIS A 277 22.22 6.12 0.76
CA HIS A 277 20.87 6.03 1.29
C HIS A 277 20.19 7.40 1.35
N PHE A 278 19.15 7.57 0.54
CA PHE A 278 18.29 8.76 0.55
C PHE A 278 17.05 8.48 1.40
N ASP A 279 16.84 9.28 2.44
CA ASP A 279 15.63 9.22 3.25
C ASP A 279 15.29 10.59 3.84
N ILE A 280 14.03 10.80 4.19
CA ILE A 280 13.56 11.98 4.92
C ILE A 280 13.58 11.73 6.44
N ASP A 281 13.50 10.47 6.84
CA ASP A 281 13.46 10.04 8.24
C ASP A 281 14.86 9.71 8.74
N THR A 282 15.37 10.53 9.65
CA THR A 282 16.68 10.29 10.28
C THR A 282 16.77 8.95 11.02
N ALA A 283 15.63 8.43 11.49
CA ALA A 283 15.56 7.16 12.21
C ALA A 283 15.73 5.93 11.29
N GLU A 284 15.53 6.07 9.99
CA GLU A 284 15.76 4.97 9.03
C GLU A 284 17.23 4.87 8.60
N ILE A 285 17.99 5.98 8.65
CA ILE A 285 19.41 5.99 8.30
C ILE A 285 20.23 5.14 9.29
N ASN A 286 21.02 4.21 8.77
CA ASN A 286 21.86 3.27 9.53
C ASN A 286 21.09 2.30 10.44
N LYS A 287 19.77 2.23 10.35
CA LYS A 287 18.93 1.37 11.20
C LYS A 287 19.13 -0.12 10.90
N ARG A 288 19.12 -0.49 9.64
CA ARG A 288 19.24 -1.89 9.18
C ARG A 288 20.57 -2.12 8.48
N ARG A 289 20.98 -1.22 7.64
CA ARG A 289 22.25 -1.25 6.90
C ARG A 289 22.98 0.08 7.05
N VAL A 290 24.28 0.05 7.30
CA VAL A 290 25.10 1.25 7.39
C VAL A 290 25.26 1.84 6.00
N ALA A 291 25.01 3.15 5.87
CA ALA A 291 25.22 3.91 4.65
C ALA A 291 26.63 4.47 4.60
N ASP A 292 27.34 4.27 3.47
CA ASP A 292 28.62 4.95 3.20
C ASP A 292 28.41 6.44 2.89
N ALA A 293 27.25 6.78 2.33
CA ALA A 293 26.78 8.16 2.18
C ALA A 293 25.28 8.27 2.50
N ALA A 294 24.95 9.01 3.56
CA ALA A 294 23.56 9.31 3.92
C ALA A 294 23.14 10.66 3.33
N ILE A 295 22.04 10.67 2.59
CA ILE A 295 21.47 11.85 1.95
C ILE A 295 20.10 12.13 2.56
N LEU A 296 20.10 12.93 3.62
CA LEU A 296 18.88 13.33 4.31
C LEU A 296 18.22 14.49 3.60
N GLY A 297 16.89 14.40 3.41
CA GLY A 297 16.08 15.49 2.91
C GLY A 297 15.14 15.14 1.77
N ASP A 298 14.64 16.19 1.13
CA ASP A 298 13.67 16.10 0.04
C ASP A 298 14.33 15.52 -1.23
N LEU A 299 13.74 14.47 -1.78
CA LEU A 299 14.20 13.81 -3.01
C LEU A 299 14.19 14.75 -4.21
N LYS A 300 13.24 15.69 -4.29
CA LYS A 300 13.18 16.70 -5.36
C LYS A 300 14.40 17.60 -5.43
N VAL A 301 15.08 17.78 -4.31
CA VAL A 301 16.30 18.58 -4.23
C VAL A 301 17.55 17.71 -4.39
N ASN A 302 17.53 16.52 -3.77
CA ASN A 302 18.72 15.71 -3.63
C ASN A 302 19.02 14.84 -4.87
N LEU A 303 18.00 14.33 -5.57
CA LEU A 303 18.22 13.52 -6.78
C LEU A 303 18.86 14.32 -7.92
N PRO A 304 18.37 15.52 -8.29
CA PRO A 304 19.02 16.31 -9.33
C PRO A 304 20.48 16.70 -9.00
N ALA A 305 20.79 16.92 -7.73
CA ALA A 305 22.15 17.28 -7.28
C ALA A 305 23.18 16.16 -7.46
N LEU A 306 22.72 14.89 -7.63
CA LEU A 306 23.55 13.71 -7.78
C LEU A 306 23.43 13.06 -9.16
N ALA A 307 22.63 13.61 -10.06
CA ALA A 307 22.42 13.09 -11.40
C ALA A 307 23.64 13.42 -12.30
N ILE A 308 24.56 12.48 -12.39
CA ILE A 308 25.76 12.58 -13.25
C ILE A 308 25.85 11.38 -14.20
N PRO A 309 26.28 11.55 -15.46
CA PRO A 309 26.47 10.44 -16.38
C PRO A 309 27.54 9.44 -15.87
N LEU A 310 27.25 8.13 -15.93
CA LEU A 310 28.17 7.07 -15.52
C LEU A 310 28.64 6.24 -16.71
N SER A 311 29.87 5.73 -16.65
CA SER A 311 30.45 4.87 -17.69
C SER A 311 30.30 3.39 -17.29
N ILE A 312 29.09 2.85 -17.39
CA ILE A 312 28.71 1.52 -16.88
C ILE A 312 28.07 0.61 -17.97
N ALA A 313 28.36 0.86 -19.24
CA ALA A 313 27.74 0.12 -20.36
C ALA A 313 27.85 -1.42 -20.24
N PRO A 314 29.00 -2.02 -19.84
CA PRO A 314 29.08 -3.47 -19.67
C PRO A 314 28.11 -4.03 -18.61
N TRP A 315 27.84 -3.24 -17.55
CA TRP A 315 26.89 -3.61 -16.51
C TRP A 315 25.44 -3.51 -16.99
N GLN A 316 25.11 -2.43 -17.68
CA GLN A 316 23.78 -2.29 -18.31
C GLN A 316 23.48 -3.46 -19.25
N GLU A 317 24.43 -3.83 -20.12
CA GLU A 317 24.27 -4.96 -21.03
C GLU A 317 24.10 -6.30 -20.29
N LYS A 318 24.81 -6.49 -19.17
CA LYS A 318 24.65 -7.69 -18.34
C LYS A 318 23.26 -7.74 -17.72
N CYS A 319 22.78 -6.64 -17.15
CA CYS A 319 21.45 -6.54 -16.56
C CYS A 319 20.34 -6.77 -17.60
N GLN A 320 20.48 -6.20 -18.80
CA GLN A 320 19.51 -6.41 -19.89
C GLN A 320 19.50 -7.87 -20.37
N ARG A 321 20.66 -8.54 -20.44
CA ARG A 321 20.71 -9.98 -20.73
C ARG A 321 20.01 -10.81 -19.65
N MET A 322 20.23 -10.52 -18.36
CA MET A 322 19.52 -11.20 -17.28
C MET A 322 18.00 -10.97 -17.37
N LYS A 323 17.56 -9.73 -17.67
CA LYS A 323 16.12 -9.44 -17.88
C LYS A 323 15.52 -10.26 -19.02
N ALA A 324 16.24 -10.40 -20.12
CA ALA A 324 15.78 -11.17 -21.28
C ALA A 324 15.80 -12.69 -21.01
N GLU A 325 16.84 -13.19 -20.33
CA GLU A 325 16.99 -14.61 -20.01
C GLU A 325 15.92 -15.10 -19.03
N PHE A 326 15.57 -14.27 -18.03
CA PHE A 326 14.62 -14.61 -16.96
C PHE A 326 13.26 -13.92 -17.14
N CYS A 327 12.83 -13.70 -18.37
CA CYS A 327 11.50 -13.15 -18.65
C CYS A 327 10.40 -14.15 -18.24
N TRP A 328 9.21 -13.61 -17.93
CA TRP A 328 8.05 -14.42 -17.56
C TRP A 328 7.57 -15.26 -18.76
N ASP A 329 7.24 -16.53 -18.48
CA ASP A 329 6.54 -17.40 -19.42
C ASP A 329 5.07 -17.53 -19.00
N TYR A 330 4.16 -17.15 -19.88
CA TYR A 330 2.72 -17.26 -19.68
C TYR A 330 2.10 -18.47 -20.37
N ASN A 331 2.93 -19.32 -21.02
CA ASN A 331 2.48 -20.54 -21.67
C ASN A 331 2.30 -21.66 -20.64
N HIS A 332 1.21 -21.59 -19.90
CA HIS A 332 0.87 -22.59 -18.88
C HIS A 332 0.15 -23.78 -19.52
N PRO A 333 0.67 -25.02 -19.42
CA PRO A 333 0.04 -26.19 -20.00
C PRO A 333 -1.25 -26.58 -19.24
N GLY A 334 -2.17 -27.29 -19.90
CA GLY A 334 -3.43 -27.77 -19.33
C GLY A 334 -4.60 -26.79 -19.51
N GLU A 335 -5.77 -27.17 -18.97
CA GLU A 335 -7.03 -26.44 -19.14
C GLU A 335 -7.28 -25.39 -18.05
N SER A 336 -6.58 -25.50 -16.89
CA SER A 336 -6.76 -24.57 -15.78
C SER A 336 -6.37 -23.15 -16.11
N ILE A 337 -7.08 -22.18 -15.55
CA ILE A 337 -6.75 -20.76 -15.70
C ILE A 337 -5.48 -20.46 -14.89
N PHE A 338 -4.52 -19.76 -15.50
CA PHE A 338 -3.28 -19.34 -14.87
C PHE A 338 -3.39 -17.88 -14.42
N ALA A 339 -3.46 -17.62 -13.11
CA ALA A 339 -3.66 -16.30 -12.55
C ALA A 339 -2.67 -15.24 -13.06
N PRO A 340 -1.35 -15.50 -13.21
CA PRO A 340 -0.41 -14.55 -13.80
C PRO A 340 -0.80 -14.10 -15.21
N ALA A 341 -1.28 -15.01 -16.06
CA ALA A 341 -1.71 -14.68 -17.42
C ALA A 341 -2.96 -13.80 -17.43
N VAL A 342 -3.93 -14.07 -16.53
CA VAL A 342 -5.14 -13.25 -16.38
C VAL A 342 -4.78 -11.83 -15.95
N LEU A 343 -3.90 -11.68 -14.95
CA LEU A 343 -3.49 -10.36 -14.44
C LEU A 343 -2.68 -9.58 -15.48
N LYS A 344 -1.83 -10.28 -16.24
CA LYS A 344 -1.14 -9.67 -17.39
C LYS A 344 -2.13 -9.17 -18.43
N GLU A 345 -3.13 -9.97 -18.79
CA GLU A 345 -4.14 -9.60 -19.78
C GLU A 345 -5.01 -8.43 -19.32
N ILE A 346 -5.35 -8.38 -18.02
CA ILE A 346 -6.02 -7.21 -17.42
C ILE A 346 -5.11 -5.98 -17.56
N SER A 347 -3.82 -6.12 -17.21
CA SER A 347 -2.86 -5.01 -17.30
C SER A 347 -2.67 -4.48 -18.73
N ASP A 348 -2.72 -5.36 -19.72
CA ASP A 348 -2.57 -4.99 -21.13
C ASP A 348 -3.82 -4.28 -21.70
N ASN A 349 -5.00 -4.52 -21.12
CA ASN A 349 -6.29 -4.03 -21.64
C ASN A 349 -6.96 -2.97 -20.73
N MET A 350 -6.46 -2.76 -19.51
CA MET A 350 -7.04 -1.76 -18.62
C MET A 350 -6.81 -0.33 -19.14
N PRO A 351 -7.76 0.60 -18.94
CA PRO A 351 -7.59 2.00 -19.30
C PRO A 351 -6.35 2.64 -18.68
N ALA A 352 -5.80 3.65 -19.34
CA ALA A 352 -4.75 4.48 -18.74
C ALA A 352 -5.25 5.09 -17.41
N ASN A 353 -4.35 5.31 -16.45
CA ASN A 353 -4.65 5.79 -15.10
C ASN A 353 -5.52 4.83 -14.25
N THR A 354 -5.70 3.56 -14.66
CA THR A 354 -6.35 2.57 -13.80
C THR A 354 -5.60 2.45 -12.48
N CYS A 355 -6.35 2.54 -11.37
CA CYS A 355 -5.80 2.26 -10.05
C CYS A 355 -6.18 0.85 -9.61
N VAL A 356 -5.17 0.04 -9.31
CA VAL A 356 -5.33 -1.33 -8.82
C VAL A 356 -5.10 -1.36 -7.32
N THR A 357 -6.09 -1.86 -6.58
CA THR A 357 -5.91 -2.21 -5.17
C THR A 357 -5.74 -3.72 -5.04
N THR A 358 -4.90 -4.18 -4.14
CA THR A 358 -4.80 -5.62 -3.87
C THR A 358 -5.12 -5.96 -2.44
N ASP A 359 -5.77 -7.07 -2.24
CA ASP A 359 -5.74 -7.76 -0.96
C ASP A 359 -4.40 -8.48 -0.75
N VAL A 360 -4.24 -9.23 0.34
CA VAL A 360 -2.99 -9.86 0.73
C VAL A 360 -3.04 -11.38 0.54
N GLY A 361 -2.07 -11.89 -0.20
CA GLY A 361 -1.96 -13.32 -0.53
C GLY A 361 -1.20 -13.56 -1.84
N GLN A 362 -1.40 -14.72 -2.47
CA GLN A 362 -0.77 -15.05 -3.75
C GLN A 362 -1.16 -14.05 -4.85
N HIS A 363 -2.44 -13.68 -4.91
CA HIS A 363 -2.97 -12.68 -5.87
C HIS A 363 -2.27 -11.31 -5.78
N GLN A 364 -1.87 -10.88 -4.57
CA GLN A 364 -1.08 -9.67 -4.36
C GLN A 364 0.28 -9.75 -5.06
N MET A 365 0.97 -10.85 -4.85
CA MET A 365 2.31 -11.05 -5.42
C MET A 365 2.23 -11.21 -6.93
N TRP A 366 1.26 -11.96 -7.45
CA TRP A 366 1.04 -12.06 -8.90
C TRP A 366 0.69 -10.72 -9.54
N ALA A 367 -0.16 -9.90 -8.89
CA ALA A 367 -0.43 -8.55 -9.38
C ALA A 367 0.85 -7.69 -9.42
N ALA A 368 1.66 -7.76 -8.36
CA ALA A 368 2.93 -7.02 -8.29
C ALA A 368 3.99 -7.49 -9.30
N GLN A 369 3.97 -8.78 -9.68
CA GLN A 369 4.91 -9.37 -10.64
C GLN A 369 4.49 -9.16 -12.10
N HIS A 370 3.20 -9.18 -12.39
CA HIS A 370 2.68 -9.35 -13.75
C HIS A 370 1.85 -8.18 -14.29
N MET A 371 1.46 -7.23 -13.42
CA MET A 371 0.82 -5.99 -13.86
C MET A 371 1.85 -4.85 -13.93
N LEU A 372 1.65 -3.93 -14.87
CA LEU A 372 2.52 -2.78 -15.08
C LEU A 372 1.84 -1.51 -14.55
N PHE A 373 2.61 -0.72 -13.82
CA PHE A 373 2.15 0.54 -13.25
C PHE A 373 3.11 1.65 -13.65
N ASP A 374 2.58 2.79 -14.03
CA ASP A 374 3.32 3.99 -14.44
C ASP A 374 3.37 5.07 -13.36
N ASP A 375 2.61 4.89 -12.27
CA ASP A 375 2.61 5.75 -11.09
C ASP A 375 2.38 4.92 -9.82
N PRO A 376 3.09 5.17 -8.71
CA PRO A 376 2.87 4.48 -7.44
C PRO A 376 1.47 4.67 -6.84
N SER A 377 0.75 5.73 -7.23
CA SER A 377 -0.64 5.94 -6.84
C SER A 377 -1.63 5.06 -7.59
N ASN A 378 -1.16 4.33 -8.62
CA ASN A 378 -1.94 3.36 -9.38
C ASN A 378 -1.82 1.93 -8.84
N PHE A 379 -1.01 1.70 -7.79
CA PHE A 379 -0.92 0.40 -7.13
C PHE A 379 -1.00 0.53 -5.61
N LEU A 380 -2.14 0.17 -5.05
CA LEU A 380 -2.45 0.30 -3.62
C LEU A 380 -2.50 -1.08 -2.96
N THR A 381 -1.61 -1.33 -2.04
CA THR A 381 -1.52 -2.61 -1.33
C THR A 381 -1.05 -2.41 0.10
N SER A 382 -1.47 -3.28 1.03
CA SER A 382 -0.92 -3.34 2.38
C SER A 382 0.45 -4.00 2.33
N GLY A 383 1.51 -3.18 2.38
CA GLY A 383 2.88 -3.65 2.21
C GLY A 383 3.58 -3.96 3.53
N GLY A 384 3.41 -3.11 4.54
CA GLY A 384 4.11 -3.22 5.82
C GLY A 384 3.44 -4.17 6.81
N MET A 385 2.12 -4.14 6.92
CA MET A 385 1.35 -5.03 7.79
C MET A 385 0.90 -6.30 7.07
N GLY A 386 0.68 -6.24 5.76
CA GLY A 386 0.15 -7.37 5.02
C GLY A 386 -1.27 -7.74 5.45
N THR A 387 -2.13 -6.75 5.57
CA THR A 387 -3.47 -6.92 6.15
C THR A 387 -4.45 -7.48 5.13
N MET A 388 -4.93 -8.69 5.36
CA MET A 388 -6.05 -9.27 4.61
C MET A 388 -7.34 -8.48 4.87
N GLY A 389 -8.18 -8.33 3.84
CA GLY A 389 -9.41 -7.51 3.89
C GLY A 389 -9.17 -6.04 3.52
N PHE A 390 -7.97 -5.67 3.08
CA PHE A 390 -7.60 -4.31 2.67
C PHE A 390 -8.17 -3.92 1.30
N GLY A 391 -8.15 -4.83 0.33
CA GLY A 391 -8.29 -4.52 -1.10
C GLY A 391 -9.60 -3.83 -1.48
N VAL A 392 -10.75 -4.41 -1.08
CA VAL A 392 -12.08 -3.87 -1.44
C VAL A 392 -12.35 -2.51 -0.79
N PRO A 393 -12.17 -2.32 0.54
CA PRO A 393 -12.37 -0.99 1.13
C PRO A 393 -11.37 0.06 0.63
N ALA A 394 -10.12 -0.32 0.33
CA ALA A 394 -9.17 0.60 -0.30
C ALA A 394 -9.64 1.03 -1.70
N ALA A 395 -10.26 0.12 -2.47
CA ALA A 395 -10.86 0.45 -3.76
C ALA A 395 -12.04 1.43 -3.61
N VAL A 396 -12.85 1.30 -2.55
CA VAL A 396 -13.88 2.30 -2.23
C VAL A 396 -13.26 3.68 -2.06
N GLY A 397 -12.22 3.81 -1.25
CA GLY A 397 -11.52 5.08 -1.04
C GLY A 397 -10.87 5.64 -2.30
N ALA A 398 -10.24 4.78 -3.09
CA ALA A 398 -9.65 5.16 -4.38
C ALA A 398 -10.72 5.67 -5.36
N GLN A 399 -11.86 4.98 -5.47
CA GLN A 399 -12.95 5.39 -6.37
C GLN A 399 -13.56 6.73 -5.96
N VAL A 400 -13.74 6.97 -4.66
CA VAL A 400 -14.22 8.26 -4.15
C VAL A 400 -13.24 9.38 -4.51
N SER A 401 -11.93 9.12 -4.47
CA SER A 401 -10.92 10.12 -4.80
C SER A 401 -10.74 10.35 -6.30
N ARG A 402 -11.06 9.34 -7.11
CA ARG A 402 -10.91 9.32 -8.58
C ARG A 402 -12.21 8.83 -9.22
N PRO A 403 -13.26 9.65 -9.23
CA PRO A 403 -14.61 9.22 -9.62
C PRO A 403 -14.74 8.80 -11.10
N THR A 404 -13.84 9.26 -11.97
CA THR A 404 -13.85 8.96 -13.41
C THR A 404 -12.86 7.89 -13.84
N ASP A 405 -11.93 7.49 -12.95
CA ASP A 405 -10.91 6.50 -13.28
C ASP A 405 -11.44 5.08 -13.05
N CYS A 406 -10.88 4.12 -13.77
CA CYS A 406 -11.14 2.71 -13.54
C CYS A 406 -10.41 2.26 -12.26
N ILE A 407 -11.17 1.68 -11.32
CA ILE A 407 -10.60 1.12 -10.09
C ILE A 407 -10.82 -0.38 -10.08
N ILE A 408 -9.73 -1.15 -9.96
CA ILE A 408 -9.77 -2.62 -9.96
C ILE A 408 -9.26 -3.12 -8.60
N ALA A 409 -10.09 -3.87 -7.87
CA ALA A 409 -9.69 -4.58 -6.65
C ALA A 409 -9.34 -6.03 -7.00
N VAL A 410 -8.07 -6.42 -6.86
CA VAL A 410 -7.62 -7.81 -7.00
C VAL A 410 -7.60 -8.45 -5.62
N SER A 411 -8.47 -9.43 -5.39
CA SER A 411 -8.62 -10.09 -4.09
C SER A 411 -8.54 -11.60 -4.22
N GLY A 412 -8.09 -12.28 -3.18
CA GLY A 412 -8.25 -13.74 -3.03
C GLY A 412 -9.52 -14.04 -2.24
N ASP A 413 -10.05 -15.24 -2.43
CA ASP A 413 -11.28 -15.71 -1.81
C ASP A 413 -11.30 -15.57 -0.27
N GLY A 414 -10.22 -15.96 0.41
CA GLY A 414 -10.12 -15.80 1.86
C GLY A 414 -10.04 -14.33 2.33
N SER A 415 -9.28 -13.49 1.62
CA SER A 415 -9.15 -12.07 1.96
C SER A 415 -10.44 -11.30 1.68
N PHE A 416 -11.12 -11.60 0.59
CA PHE A 416 -12.38 -10.98 0.20
C PHE A 416 -13.45 -11.12 1.28
N MET A 417 -13.54 -12.29 1.90
CA MET A 417 -14.52 -12.55 2.96
C MET A 417 -14.31 -11.70 4.22
N MET A 418 -13.10 -11.17 4.47
CA MET A 418 -12.82 -10.39 5.68
C MET A 418 -13.46 -9.01 5.70
N ASN A 419 -13.76 -8.42 4.53
CA ASN A 419 -14.44 -7.13 4.40
C ASN A 419 -15.52 -7.15 3.29
N VAL A 420 -16.12 -8.30 3.07
CA VAL A 420 -17.18 -8.51 2.07
C VAL A 420 -18.39 -7.59 2.26
N GLN A 421 -18.67 -7.16 3.49
CA GLN A 421 -19.76 -6.24 3.82
C GLN A 421 -19.63 -4.87 3.12
N GLU A 422 -18.43 -4.48 2.67
CA GLU A 422 -18.20 -3.23 1.94
C GLU A 422 -18.80 -3.25 0.52
N LEU A 423 -19.25 -4.41 0.03
CA LEU A 423 -20.12 -4.48 -1.15
C LEU A 423 -21.40 -3.64 -0.94
N SER A 424 -21.90 -3.53 0.30
CA SER A 424 -22.99 -2.61 0.63
C SER A 424 -22.62 -1.15 0.44
N THR A 425 -21.38 -0.77 0.72
CA THR A 425 -20.87 0.59 0.50
C THR A 425 -20.78 0.88 -1.00
N ILE A 426 -20.21 -0.05 -1.77
CA ILE A 426 -20.14 0.02 -3.24
C ILE A 426 -21.54 0.19 -3.83
N LYS A 427 -22.51 -0.65 -3.43
CA LYS A 427 -23.89 -0.56 -3.88
C LYS A 427 -24.53 0.78 -3.52
N ARG A 428 -24.39 1.20 -2.24
CA ARG A 428 -25.05 2.42 -1.74
C ARG A 428 -24.65 3.67 -2.51
N PHE A 429 -23.37 3.80 -2.82
CA PHE A 429 -22.80 4.97 -3.49
C PHE A 429 -22.60 4.77 -4.99
N GLN A 430 -23.08 3.65 -5.53
CA GLN A 430 -22.98 3.30 -6.96
C GLN A 430 -21.55 3.42 -7.51
N LEU A 431 -20.56 2.99 -6.72
CA LEU A 431 -19.14 3.07 -7.08
C LEU A 431 -18.82 2.03 -8.16
N PRO A 432 -18.29 2.38 -9.34
CA PRO A 432 -18.05 1.46 -10.46
C PRO A 432 -16.80 0.59 -10.28
N VAL A 433 -16.51 0.16 -9.06
CA VAL A 433 -15.35 -0.68 -8.72
C VAL A 433 -15.46 -2.05 -9.40
N LYS A 434 -14.36 -2.47 -10.05
CA LYS A 434 -14.21 -3.82 -10.62
C LYS A 434 -13.49 -4.70 -9.61
N ILE A 435 -14.04 -5.85 -9.29
CA ILE A 435 -13.45 -6.81 -8.35
C ILE A 435 -13.02 -8.04 -9.14
N VAL A 436 -11.73 -8.33 -9.15
CA VAL A 436 -11.16 -9.56 -9.71
C VAL A 436 -10.87 -10.50 -8.55
N LEU A 437 -11.71 -11.50 -8.39
CA LEU A 437 -11.62 -12.47 -7.30
C LEU A 437 -10.88 -13.72 -7.79
N ILE A 438 -9.62 -13.85 -7.39
CA ILE A 438 -8.79 -15.03 -7.65
C ILE A 438 -9.17 -16.10 -6.61
N ASP A 439 -9.88 -17.12 -7.07
CA ASP A 439 -10.46 -18.17 -6.21
C ASP A 439 -9.76 -19.51 -6.45
N ASN A 440 -8.97 -19.92 -5.47
CA ASN A 440 -8.36 -21.26 -5.41
C ASN A 440 -8.94 -22.14 -4.27
N ALA A 441 -9.96 -21.66 -3.59
CA ALA A 441 -10.57 -22.28 -2.41
C ALA A 441 -9.55 -22.60 -1.30
N LYS A 442 -8.51 -21.75 -1.14
CA LYS A 442 -7.44 -21.95 -0.16
C LYS A 442 -6.93 -20.61 0.38
N LEU A 443 -6.39 -20.63 1.59
CA LEU A 443 -5.43 -19.63 2.02
C LEU A 443 -4.08 -19.91 1.34
N GLY A 444 -4.01 -19.58 0.03
CA GLY A 444 -3.00 -20.11 -0.89
C GLY A 444 -1.56 -19.82 -0.48
N MET A 445 -1.24 -18.61 0.02
CA MET A 445 0.10 -18.29 0.49
C MET A 445 0.47 -19.10 1.75
N VAL A 446 -0.45 -19.26 2.69
CA VAL A 446 -0.23 -20.08 3.91
C VAL A 446 -0.05 -21.54 3.54
N ARG A 447 -0.90 -22.06 2.63
CA ARG A 447 -0.79 -23.43 2.11
C ARG A 447 0.59 -23.64 1.46
N GLN A 448 1.06 -22.73 0.59
CA GLN A 448 2.37 -22.82 -0.06
C GLN A 448 3.50 -22.92 0.98
N TRP A 449 3.44 -22.15 2.06
CA TRP A 449 4.42 -22.20 3.13
C TRP A 449 4.35 -23.49 3.93
N GLN A 450 3.14 -24.01 4.21
CA GLN A 450 2.96 -25.29 4.90
C GLN A 450 3.51 -26.45 4.05
N ASP A 451 3.30 -26.42 2.75
CA ASP A 451 3.87 -27.41 1.83
C ASP A 451 5.41 -27.37 1.85
N LEU A 452 6.00 -26.19 1.69
CA LEU A 452 7.45 -26.05 1.53
C LEU A 452 8.23 -26.20 2.84
N PHE A 453 7.68 -25.72 3.97
CA PHE A 453 8.45 -25.57 5.20
C PHE A 453 7.90 -26.36 6.39
N PHE A 454 6.72 -26.97 6.26
CA PHE A 454 6.06 -27.71 7.34
C PHE A 454 5.66 -29.15 6.93
N ASN A 455 6.42 -29.76 6.00
CA ASN A 455 6.25 -31.13 5.54
C ASN A 455 4.84 -31.42 4.98
N GLY A 456 4.21 -30.45 4.31
CA GLY A 456 2.88 -30.62 3.75
C GLY A 456 1.76 -30.80 4.78
N ARG A 457 1.99 -30.40 6.04
CA ARG A 457 0.96 -30.45 7.09
C ARG A 457 0.02 -29.27 6.95
N LEU A 458 -0.97 -29.40 6.09
CA LEU A 458 -1.97 -28.37 5.82
C LEU A 458 -2.95 -28.27 6.99
N SER A 459 -2.98 -27.13 7.67
CA SER A 459 -3.88 -26.86 8.78
C SER A 459 -4.65 -25.57 8.52
N GLU A 460 -5.98 -25.65 8.54
CA GLU A 460 -6.90 -24.50 8.43
C GLU A 460 -6.68 -23.62 7.17
N THR A 461 -6.25 -24.22 6.07
CA THR A 461 -6.03 -23.52 4.80
C THR A 461 -7.01 -23.91 3.70
N ASP A 462 -7.91 -24.87 3.99
CA ASP A 462 -8.97 -25.27 3.08
C ASP A 462 -10.17 -24.32 3.23
N LEU A 463 -10.63 -23.77 2.11
CA LEU A 463 -11.79 -22.89 2.01
C LEU A 463 -12.81 -23.44 1.00
N ALA A 464 -12.90 -24.78 0.86
CA ALA A 464 -13.85 -25.41 -0.05
C ALA A 464 -15.32 -25.16 0.35
N ASP A 465 -15.56 -24.67 1.57
CA ASP A 465 -16.85 -24.25 2.12
C ASP A 465 -17.19 -22.76 1.87
N ASN A 466 -16.39 -22.04 1.08
CA ASN A 466 -16.71 -20.67 0.66
C ASN A 466 -18.11 -20.59 0.04
N PRO A 467 -18.80 -19.45 0.21
CA PRO A 467 -20.10 -19.23 -0.41
C PRO A 467 -19.97 -19.15 -1.94
N ASP A 468 -21.10 -19.26 -2.64
CA ASP A 468 -21.19 -18.87 -4.04
C ASP A 468 -21.01 -17.35 -4.17
N PHE A 469 -19.84 -16.92 -4.64
CA PHE A 469 -19.49 -15.51 -4.73
C PHE A 469 -20.30 -14.74 -5.79
N VAL A 470 -20.78 -15.42 -6.83
CA VAL A 470 -21.69 -14.82 -7.83
C VAL A 470 -23.04 -14.54 -7.19
N MET A 471 -23.61 -15.51 -6.46
CA MET A 471 -24.85 -15.28 -5.72
C MET A 471 -24.69 -14.20 -4.65
N LEU A 472 -23.55 -14.19 -3.96
CA LEU A 472 -23.23 -13.17 -2.95
C LEU A 472 -23.18 -11.77 -3.55
N ALA A 473 -22.47 -11.56 -4.67
CA ALA A 473 -22.40 -10.28 -5.36
C ALA A 473 -23.81 -9.83 -5.86
N ASN A 474 -24.59 -10.75 -6.44
CA ASN A 474 -25.94 -10.48 -6.89
C ASN A 474 -26.88 -10.08 -5.73
N ALA A 475 -26.67 -10.58 -4.50
CA ALA A 475 -27.42 -10.15 -3.32
C ALA A 475 -27.17 -8.66 -2.96
N PHE A 476 -26.06 -8.10 -3.42
CA PHE A 476 -25.75 -6.68 -3.32
C PHE A 476 -26.05 -5.90 -4.63
N ASP A 477 -26.81 -6.48 -5.58
CA ASP A 477 -27.07 -5.92 -6.92
C ASP A 477 -25.78 -5.57 -7.69
N ILE A 478 -24.70 -6.31 -7.47
CA ILE A 478 -23.44 -6.19 -8.20
C ILE A 478 -23.41 -7.29 -9.26
N LYS A 479 -23.26 -6.88 -10.54
CA LYS A 479 -23.13 -7.83 -11.65
C LYS A 479 -21.90 -8.72 -11.43
N ALA A 480 -22.05 -10.03 -11.62
CA ALA A 480 -20.97 -10.96 -11.38
C ALA A 480 -20.92 -12.07 -12.43
N LYS A 481 -19.71 -12.60 -12.67
CA LYS A 481 -19.45 -13.71 -13.58
C LYS A 481 -18.38 -14.63 -13.02
N LEU A 482 -18.61 -15.94 -13.06
CA LEU A 482 -17.61 -16.95 -12.80
C LEU A 482 -17.01 -17.42 -14.13
N ILE A 483 -15.68 -17.55 -14.17
CA ILE A 483 -14.96 -18.23 -15.24
C ILE A 483 -14.13 -19.40 -14.69
N THR A 484 -14.13 -20.52 -15.42
CA THR A 484 -13.47 -21.77 -15.03
C THR A 484 -12.59 -22.34 -16.14
N ASP A 485 -12.60 -21.70 -17.32
CA ASP A 485 -11.90 -22.16 -18.52
C ASP A 485 -11.12 -21.00 -19.17
N LYS A 486 -9.92 -21.28 -19.68
CA LYS A 486 -9.04 -20.30 -20.33
C LYS A 486 -9.71 -19.55 -21.47
N SER A 487 -10.56 -20.23 -22.25
CA SER A 487 -11.24 -19.63 -23.39
C SER A 487 -12.23 -18.52 -23.02
N GLN A 488 -12.60 -18.45 -21.73
CA GLN A 488 -13.53 -17.44 -21.22
C GLN A 488 -12.82 -16.15 -20.80
N VAL A 489 -11.49 -16.16 -20.60
CA VAL A 489 -10.73 -15.10 -19.93
C VAL A 489 -10.87 -13.77 -20.66
N SER A 490 -10.48 -13.71 -21.95
CA SER A 490 -10.45 -12.45 -22.71
C SER A 490 -11.83 -11.80 -22.79
N SER A 491 -12.87 -12.57 -23.12
CA SER A 491 -14.25 -12.05 -23.20
C SER A 491 -14.82 -11.61 -21.85
N ALA A 492 -14.40 -12.24 -20.75
CA ALA A 492 -14.84 -11.85 -19.42
C ALA A 492 -14.13 -10.59 -18.90
N ILE A 493 -12.85 -10.40 -19.25
CA ILE A 493 -12.12 -9.17 -18.95
C ILE A 493 -12.72 -7.99 -19.72
N GLU A 494 -12.97 -8.16 -21.03
CA GLU A 494 -13.64 -7.14 -21.86
C GLU A 494 -15.00 -6.76 -21.28
N GLU A 495 -15.86 -7.74 -20.98
CA GLU A 495 -17.17 -7.51 -20.38
C GLU A 495 -17.07 -6.76 -19.04
N MET A 496 -16.12 -7.11 -18.18
CA MET A 496 -15.88 -6.44 -16.90
C MET A 496 -15.45 -4.98 -17.09
N LEU A 497 -14.49 -4.73 -17.98
CA LEU A 497 -13.93 -3.39 -18.21
C LEU A 497 -14.93 -2.45 -18.89
N GLU A 498 -15.77 -2.97 -19.80
CA GLU A 498 -16.80 -2.19 -20.51
C GLU A 498 -18.06 -1.92 -19.66
N HIS A 499 -18.26 -2.64 -18.56
CA HIS A 499 -19.44 -2.45 -17.71
C HIS A 499 -19.36 -1.13 -16.94
N ASP A 500 -20.39 -0.25 -17.02
CA ASP A 500 -20.38 1.06 -16.36
C ASP A 500 -20.48 0.99 -14.83
N GLY A 501 -21.11 -0.05 -14.26
CA GLY A 501 -21.31 -0.21 -12.83
C GLY A 501 -20.27 -1.08 -12.13
N PRO A 502 -20.46 -1.39 -10.84
CA PRO A 502 -19.64 -2.36 -10.12
C PRO A 502 -19.75 -3.75 -10.74
N TYR A 503 -18.64 -4.48 -10.74
CA TYR A 503 -18.58 -5.81 -11.35
C TYR A 503 -17.67 -6.74 -10.53
N LEU A 504 -18.08 -8.00 -10.34
CA LEU A 504 -17.25 -9.04 -9.74
C LEU A 504 -16.94 -10.12 -10.78
N LEU A 505 -15.67 -10.26 -11.14
CA LEU A 505 -15.17 -11.35 -11.97
C LEU A 505 -14.50 -12.40 -11.07
N GLN A 506 -15.17 -13.54 -10.84
CA GLN A 506 -14.61 -14.67 -10.13
C GLN A 506 -13.82 -15.54 -11.11
N VAL A 507 -12.52 -15.69 -10.84
CA VAL A 507 -11.58 -16.47 -11.64
C VAL A 507 -11.18 -17.71 -10.87
N LYS A 508 -11.69 -18.88 -11.26
CA LYS A 508 -11.33 -20.15 -10.64
C LYS A 508 -9.98 -20.63 -11.14
N ILE A 509 -9.03 -20.83 -10.24
CA ILE A 509 -7.68 -21.30 -10.54
C ILE A 509 -7.36 -22.61 -9.84
N ASP A 510 -6.23 -23.24 -10.19
CA ASP A 510 -5.78 -24.44 -9.53
C ASP A 510 -5.34 -24.15 -8.09
N ALA A 511 -5.78 -24.97 -7.16
CA ALA A 511 -5.42 -24.88 -5.75
C ALA A 511 -3.93 -25.13 -5.47
N GLN A 512 -3.20 -25.74 -6.42
CA GLN A 512 -1.78 -26.06 -6.29
C GLN A 512 -0.86 -24.94 -6.83
N ASP A 513 -1.42 -23.94 -7.51
CA ASP A 513 -0.63 -22.82 -8.03
C ASP A 513 0.12 -22.10 -6.90
N ASN A 514 1.40 -21.87 -7.13
CA ASN A 514 2.31 -21.20 -6.20
C ASN A 514 2.87 -19.91 -6.78
N VAL A 515 3.26 -18.99 -5.92
CA VAL A 515 4.00 -17.80 -6.33
C VAL A 515 5.49 -18.13 -6.43
N TRP A 516 6.05 -17.91 -7.61
CA TRP A 516 7.47 -18.09 -7.91
C TRP A 516 8.05 -16.84 -8.57
N PRO A 517 9.37 -16.57 -8.43
CA PRO A 517 10.28 -17.23 -7.48
C PRO A 517 9.94 -16.90 -6.03
N LEU A 518 10.52 -17.66 -5.10
CA LEU A 518 10.41 -17.44 -3.66
C LEU A 518 11.80 -17.45 -3.04
N VAL A 519 12.23 -16.36 -2.42
CA VAL A 519 13.37 -16.35 -1.52
C VAL A 519 12.92 -16.85 -0.16
N PRO A 520 13.39 -18.04 0.31
CA PRO A 520 13.00 -18.56 1.61
C PRO A 520 13.41 -17.61 2.74
N PRO A 521 12.70 -17.63 3.88
CA PRO A 521 13.07 -16.82 5.03
C PRO A 521 14.54 -17.01 5.43
N ASN A 522 15.20 -15.90 5.76
CA ASN A 522 16.58 -15.90 6.23
C ASN A 522 17.61 -16.54 5.26
N THR A 523 17.33 -16.42 3.96
CA THR A 523 18.27 -16.79 2.87
C THR A 523 18.64 -15.57 2.03
N ALA A 524 19.77 -15.68 1.30
CA ALA A 524 20.19 -14.64 0.36
C ALA A 524 19.29 -14.63 -0.89
N ASN A 525 19.14 -13.46 -1.53
CA ASN A 525 18.23 -13.29 -2.65
C ASN A 525 18.60 -14.10 -3.91
N ASP A 526 19.89 -14.47 -4.07
CA ASP A 526 20.36 -15.36 -5.15
C ASP A 526 20.03 -16.84 -4.93
N LYS A 527 19.56 -17.22 -3.73
CA LYS A 527 19.16 -18.59 -3.37
C LYS A 527 17.62 -18.76 -3.43
N MET A 528 17.00 -18.10 -4.37
CA MET A 528 15.57 -18.23 -4.58
C MET A 528 15.20 -19.63 -5.06
N MET A 529 14.03 -20.10 -4.63
CA MET A 529 13.37 -21.29 -5.17
C MET A 529 12.58 -20.90 -6.42
N GLU A 530 12.56 -21.78 -7.39
CA GLU A 530 11.80 -21.65 -8.62
C GLU A 530 10.83 -22.86 -8.74
N SER A 531 9.81 -22.75 -9.60
CA SER A 531 8.99 -23.92 -9.94
C SER A 531 9.87 -25.00 -10.57
N THR A 532 9.75 -26.22 -10.11
CA THR A 532 10.43 -27.40 -10.69
C THR A 532 9.77 -27.80 -12.00
#